data_d53ce597dc88f98faebea7c4faa9c9d0
#
_entry.id   d53ce597dc88f98faebea7c4faa9c9d0
#
_cell.length_a   1.000
_cell.length_b   1.000
_cell.length_c   1.000
_cell.angle_alpha   90.00
_cell.angle_beta   90.00
_cell.angle_gamma   90.00
#
_symmetry.space_group_name_H-M   'P 1'
#
loop_
_entity.id
_entity.type
_entity.pdbx_description
1 polymer ?
#
loop_
_entity_poly.entity_id
_entity_poly.type
_entity_poly.pdbx_seq_one_letter_code
_entity_poly.pdbx_strand_id
1 'polypeptide(L)'
;FQTIYMFKLKDCMDKLLAQKNIPAITELVQNIYTHYGALDHKLNFTQNLRSSADFVYKHSISVAILSAMIANEMHIEPEDSQSLIAASLLYDFGYLSVPKSILDKNEDLSASDRDLIQLKSEHGYEIIRPHFAELGLNDTSLEIIQNIIFEDHATISPRLPKPPVQLLIDILKAADKFDRLTAMNINHAPMS
;
A
#
# COMPACT_ATOMS: atom_id res chain seq x y z
N PHE A 1 10.62 -9.91 -11.71
CA PHE A 1 9.17 -9.64 -11.49
C PHE A 1 8.95 -8.32 -10.74
N GLN A 2 9.55 -8.08 -9.59
CA GLN A 2 9.32 -6.87 -8.78
C GLN A 2 9.60 -5.56 -9.54
N THR A 3 10.62 -5.52 -10.40
CA THR A 3 10.93 -4.35 -11.23
C THR A 3 9.82 -4.03 -12.22
N ILE A 4 9.23 -5.06 -12.84
CA ILE A 4 8.11 -4.89 -13.78
C ILE A 4 6.87 -4.40 -13.02
N TYR A 5 6.60 -4.95 -11.84
CA TYR A 5 5.49 -4.51 -11.00
C TYR A 5 5.64 -3.03 -10.59
N MET A 6 6.87 -2.62 -10.24
CA MET A 6 7.15 -1.23 -9.91
C MET A 6 6.84 -0.29 -11.08
N PHE A 7 7.24 -0.63 -12.31
CA PHE A 7 6.94 0.20 -13.47
C PHE A 7 5.45 0.28 -13.77
N LYS A 8 4.71 -0.83 -13.68
CA LYS A 8 3.25 -0.85 -13.87
C LYS A 8 2.54 -0.02 -12.80
N LEU A 9 2.93 -0.16 -11.55
CA LEU A 9 2.35 0.60 -10.44
C LEU A 9 2.65 2.09 -10.58
N LYS A 10 3.89 2.45 -10.92
CA LYS A 10 4.30 3.83 -11.14
C LYS A 10 3.49 4.48 -12.26
N ASP A 11 3.36 3.84 -13.41
CA ASP A 11 2.55 4.35 -14.53
C ASP A 11 1.08 4.57 -14.11
N CYS A 12 0.50 3.62 -13.36
CA CYS A 12 -0.85 3.76 -12.84
C CYS A 12 -0.98 4.96 -11.88
N MET A 13 -0.09 5.06 -10.91
CA MET A 13 -0.15 6.11 -9.90
C MET A 13 0.10 7.50 -10.50
N ASP A 14 1.04 7.63 -11.45
CA ASP A 14 1.32 8.89 -12.13
C ASP A 14 0.09 9.36 -12.96
N LYS A 15 -0.58 8.43 -13.64
CA LYS A 15 -1.80 8.71 -14.41
C LYS A 15 -3.00 9.01 -13.49
N LEU A 16 -3.08 8.36 -12.34
CA LEU A 16 -4.09 8.63 -11.33
C LEU A 16 -3.91 10.03 -10.73
N LEU A 17 -2.67 10.46 -10.44
CA LEU A 17 -2.37 11.83 -10.01
C LEU A 17 -2.80 12.86 -11.06
N ALA A 18 -2.54 12.56 -12.34
CA ALA A 18 -2.94 13.40 -13.45
C ALA A 18 -4.44 13.31 -13.77
N GLN A 19 -5.17 12.38 -13.16
CA GLN A 19 -6.58 12.06 -13.40
C GLN A 19 -6.90 11.87 -14.89
N LYS A 20 -6.00 11.18 -15.62
CA LYS A 20 -6.11 11.01 -17.07
C LYS A 20 -5.61 9.63 -17.52
N ASN A 21 -6.42 8.94 -18.33
CA ASN A 21 -6.09 7.64 -18.91
C ASN A 21 -5.62 6.61 -17.85
N ILE A 22 -6.36 6.54 -16.75
CA ILE A 22 -6.03 5.70 -15.59
C ILE A 22 -6.14 4.22 -15.99
N PRO A 23 -5.05 3.42 -15.91
CA PRO A 23 -5.12 2.00 -16.19
C PRO A 23 -5.67 1.24 -14.99
N ALA A 24 -6.36 0.13 -15.25
CA ALA A 24 -6.72 -0.80 -14.20
C ALA A 24 -5.47 -1.51 -13.64
N ILE A 25 -5.48 -1.78 -12.32
CA ILE A 25 -4.41 -2.55 -11.66
C ILE A 25 -4.73 -4.05 -11.56
N THR A 26 -5.83 -4.51 -12.12
CA THR A 26 -6.31 -5.89 -12.04
C THR A 26 -5.29 -6.91 -12.51
N GLU A 27 -4.56 -6.62 -13.60
CA GLU A 27 -3.50 -7.50 -14.08
C GLU A 27 -2.33 -7.58 -13.08
N LEU A 28 -1.95 -6.47 -12.47
CA LEU A 28 -0.91 -6.42 -11.45
C LEU A 28 -1.32 -7.21 -10.20
N VAL A 29 -2.56 -7.00 -9.75
CA VAL A 29 -3.15 -7.74 -8.62
C VAL A 29 -3.15 -9.24 -8.90
N GLN A 30 -3.63 -9.65 -10.08
CA GLN A 30 -3.68 -11.06 -10.48
C GLN A 30 -2.27 -11.69 -10.54
N ASN A 31 -1.29 -10.96 -11.04
CA ASN A 31 0.09 -11.43 -11.09
C ASN A 31 0.69 -11.62 -9.70
N ILE A 32 0.48 -10.67 -8.78
CA ILE A 32 0.94 -10.80 -7.39
C ILE A 32 0.21 -11.96 -6.71
N TYR A 33 -1.11 -12.07 -6.87
CA TYR A 33 -1.87 -13.17 -6.32
C TYR A 33 -1.36 -14.53 -6.81
N THR A 34 -1.17 -14.69 -8.12
CA THR A 34 -0.72 -15.96 -8.70
C THR A 34 0.69 -16.34 -8.26
N HIS A 35 1.61 -15.38 -8.14
CA HIS A 35 3.00 -15.66 -7.80
C HIS A 35 3.26 -15.77 -6.28
N TYR A 36 2.46 -15.13 -5.45
CA TYR A 36 2.72 -15.04 -4.01
C TYR A 36 1.54 -15.46 -3.13
N GLY A 37 0.32 -15.31 -3.62
CA GLY A 37 -0.92 -15.59 -2.88
C GLY A 37 -1.53 -16.96 -3.13
N ALA A 38 -1.06 -17.71 -4.13
CA ALA A 38 -1.65 -19.00 -4.52
C ALA A 38 -0.64 -20.15 -4.61
N LEU A 39 0.66 -19.89 -4.41
CA LEU A 39 1.71 -20.87 -4.52
C LEU A 39 2.37 -21.16 -3.18
N ASP A 40 2.64 -22.45 -2.94
CA ASP A 40 3.34 -22.96 -1.76
C ASP A 40 4.86 -22.71 -1.89
N HIS A 41 5.27 -21.42 -1.88
CA HIS A 41 6.65 -21.03 -2.08
C HIS A 41 7.29 -20.46 -0.81
N LYS A 42 8.41 -21.07 -0.41
CA LYS A 42 9.38 -20.45 0.50
C LYS A 42 10.11 -19.34 -0.27
N LEU A 43 9.69 -18.11 -0.08
CA LEU A 43 10.28 -16.98 -0.79
C LEU A 43 11.59 -16.54 -0.16
N ASN A 44 12.61 -16.40 -1.01
CA ASN A 44 13.73 -15.52 -0.73
C ASN A 44 13.26 -14.08 -1.01
N PHE A 45 12.78 -13.42 0.03
CA PHE A 45 12.42 -12.00 -0.02
C PHE A 45 13.70 -11.18 0.03
N THR A 46 14.23 -10.79 -1.11
CA THR A 46 15.35 -9.85 -1.18
C THR A 46 14.81 -8.43 -1.22
N GLN A 47 14.94 -7.73 -0.09
CA GLN A 47 14.72 -6.29 -0.07
C GLN A 47 15.84 -5.61 -0.84
N ASN A 48 15.53 -5.02 -1.98
CA ASN A 48 16.46 -4.16 -2.69
C ASN A 48 16.58 -2.82 -1.96
N LEU A 49 17.82 -2.30 -1.88
CA LEU A 49 18.14 -0.97 -1.38
C LEU A 49 17.20 0.07 -1.98
N ARG A 50 16.50 0.83 -1.14
CA ARG A 50 15.49 1.79 -1.56
C ARG A 50 16.13 3.14 -1.81
N SER A 51 16.01 3.67 -3.03
CA SER A 51 16.22 5.09 -3.26
C SER A 51 14.98 5.87 -2.78
N SER A 52 15.17 7.04 -2.21
CA SER A 52 14.07 7.90 -1.74
C SER A 52 13.05 8.24 -2.85
N ALA A 53 13.51 8.32 -4.11
CA ALA A 53 12.65 8.66 -5.25
C ALA A 53 11.58 7.59 -5.56
N ASP A 54 11.86 6.31 -5.26
CA ASP A 54 10.97 5.20 -5.59
C ASP A 54 10.36 4.54 -4.34
N PHE A 55 10.50 5.19 -3.17
CA PHE A 55 10.12 4.60 -1.89
C PHE A 55 8.66 4.14 -1.88
N VAL A 56 7.72 5.02 -2.25
CA VAL A 56 6.28 4.71 -2.19
C VAL A 56 5.95 3.50 -3.05
N TYR A 57 6.45 3.45 -4.29
CA TYR A 57 6.16 2.34 -5.20
C TYR A 57 6.74 1.00 -4.70
N LYS A 58 7.99 1.02 -4.24
CA LYS A 58 8.65 -0.19 -3.71
C LYS A 58 8.00 -0.67 -2.43
N HIS A 59 7.66 0.26 -1.54
CA HIS A 59 6.94 -0.03 -0.31
C HIS A 59 5.58 -0.67 -0.59
N SER A 60 4.75 -0.03 -1.43
CA SER A 60 3.43 -0.56 -1.80
C SER A 60 3.51 -1.97 -2.40
N ILE A 61 4.49 -2.24 -3.28
CA ILE A 61 4.67 -3.58 -3.84
C ILE A 61 5.11 -4.58 -2.77
N SER A 62 6.05 -4.21 -1.90
CA SER A 62 6.48 -5.08 -0.80
C SER A 62 5.33 -5.42 0.13
N VAL A 63 4.53 -4.43 0.52
CA VAL A 63 3.35 -4.64 1.38
C VAL A 63 2.32 -5.52 0.67
N ALA A 64 2.07 -5.32 -0.62
CA ALA A 64 1.14 -6.14 -1.39
C ALA A 64 1.59 -7.61 -1.48
N ILE A 65 2.88 -7.85 -1.68
CA ILE A 65 3.46 -9.20 -1.70
C ILE A 65 3.35 -9.87 -0.32
N LEU A 66 3.74 -9.16 0.74
CA LEU A 66 3.63 -9.65 2.11
C LEU A 66 2.19 -9.95 2.49
N SER A 67 1.26 -9.06 2.15
CA SER A 67 -0.18 -9.27 2.37
C SER A 67 -0.69 -10.50 1.65
N ALA A 68 -0.29 -10.71 0.39
CA ALA A 68 -0.66 -11.89 -0.39
C ALA A 68 -0.15 -13.19 0.27
N MET A 69 1.09 -13.18 0.76
CA MET A 69 1.69 -14.34 1.43
C MET A 69 0.98 -14.66 2.75
N ILE A 70 0.72 -13.64 3.58
CA ILE A 70 0.00 -13.83 4.84
C ILE A 70 -1.42 -14.34 4.57
N ALA A 71 -2.12 -13.75 3.59
CA ALA A 71 -3.46 -14.18 3.20
C ALA A 71 -3.49 -15.65 2.76
N ASN A 72 -2.48 -16.10 2.00
CA ASN A 72 -2.35 -17.50 1.58
C ASN A 72 -2.16 -18.43 2.78
N GLU A 73 -1.25 -18.11 3.70
CA GLU A 73 -1.02 -18.91 4.91
C GLU A 73 -2.26 -18.96 5.83
N MET A 74 -3.06 -17.91 5.82
CA MET A 74 -4.33 -17.83 6.57
C MET A 74 -5.52 -18.41 5.83
N HIS A 75 -5.32 -18.94 4.63
CA HIS A 75 -6.38 -19.54 3.78
C HIS A 75 -7.53 -18.56 3.49
N ILE A 76 -7.18 -17.29 3.24
CA ILE A 76 -8.14 -16.27 2.84
C ILE A 76 -8.65 -16.58 1.43
N GLU A 77 -9.96 -16.40 1.24
CA GLU A 77 -10.61 -16.65 -0.05
C GLU A 77 -9.97 -15.80 -1.18
N PRO A 78 -9.89 -16.33 -2.41
CA PRO A 78 -9.22 -15.67 -3.52
C PRO A 78 -9.68 -14.23 -3.79
N GLU A 79 -10.98 -13.96 -3.71
CA GLU A 79 -11.56 -12.65 -3.95
C GLU A 79 -11.12 -11.63 -2.88
N ASP A 80 -11.16 -12.03 -1.61
CA ASP A 80 -10.72 -11.21 -0.49
C ASP A 80 -9.21 -10.97 -0.53
N SER A 81 -8.43 -11.99 -0.90
CA SER A 81 -6.98 -11.89 -1.07
C SER A 81 -6.62 -10.89 -2.19
N GLN A 82 -7.33 -10.92 -3.31
CA GLN A 82 -7.13 -9.96 -4.41
C GLN A 82 -7.54 -8.54 -4.01
N SER A 83 -8.63 -8.39 -3.25
CA SER A 83 -9.08 -7.10 -2.70
C SER A 83 -8.04 -6.51 -1.75
N LEU A 84 -7.44 -7.33 -0.90
CA LEU A 84 -6.36 -6.95 0.01
C LEU A 84 -5.09 -6.52 -0.76
N ILE A 85 -4.70 -7.27 -1.80
CA ILE A 85 -3.56 -6.93 -2.65
C ILE A 85 -3.79 -5.57 -3.33
N ALA A 86 -4.99 -5.35 -3.89
CA ALA A 86 -5.35 -4.10 -4.54
C ALA A 86 -5.28 -2.91 -3.57
N ALA A 87 -5.83 -3.07 -2.37
CA ALA A 87 -5.75 -2.06 -1.31
C ALA A 87 -4.30 -1.78 -0.90
N SER A 88 -3.48 -2.82 -0.74
CA SER A 88 -2.06 -2.71 -0.37
C SER A 88 -1.23 -1.96 -1.40
N LEU A 89 -1.60 -2.00 -2.67
CA LEU A 89 -0.91 -1.25 -3.73
C LEU A 89 -1.21 0.25 -3.69
N LEU A 90 -2.36 0.68 -3.15
CA LEU A 90 -2.85 2.05 -3.31
C LEU A 90 -3.04 2.84 -2.01
N TYR A 91 -3.05 2.21 -0.83
CA TYR A 91 -3.34 2.90 0.43
C TYR A 91 -2.38 4.07 0.73
N ASP A 92 -1.11 3.96 0.31
CA ASP A 92 -0.07 4.98 0.49
C ASP A 92 0.01 5.99 -0.69
N PHE A 93 -0.92 5.91 -1.66
CA PHE A 93 -0.92 6.76 -2.86
C PHE A 93 -0.81 8.26 -2.54
N GLY A 94 -1.46 8.72 -1.48
CA GLY A 94 -1.43 10.12 -1.04
C GLY A 94 -0.03 10.66 -0.77
N TYR A 95 0.93 9.81 -0.38
CA TYR A 95 2.32 10.21 -0.16
C TYR A 95 3.02 10.75 -1.42
N LEU A 96 2.58 10.39 -2.62
CA LEU A 96 3.14 10.92 -3.86
C LEU A 96 2.90 12.44 -4.03
N SER A 97 1.94 13.00 -3.32
CA SER A 97 1.67 14.44 -3.33
C SER A 97 2.35 15.19 -2.17
N VAL A 98 3.06 14.50 -1.28
CA VAL A 98 3.84 15.13 -0.20
C VAL A 98 5.18 15.64 -0.76
N PRO A 99 5.56 16.90 -0.46
CA PRO A 99 6.84 17.42 -0.88
C PRO A 99 8.01 16.54 -0.42
N LYS A 100 8.95 16.27 -1.32
CA LYS A 100 10.12 15.44 -1.03
C LYS A 100 10.93 15.98 0.16
N SER A 101 11.01 17.29 0.32
CA SER A 101 11.67 17.95 1.46
C SER A 101 11.09 17.57 2.82
N ILE A 102 9.85 17.12 2.86
CA ILE A 102 9.20 16.62 4.08
C ILE A 102 9.46 15.11 4.23
N LEU A 103 9.35 14.36 3.13
CA LEU A 103 9.59 12.90 3.14
C LEU A 103 11.04 12.55 3.47
N ASP A 104 11.99 13.42 3.13
CA ASP A 104 13.42 13.21 3.42
C ASP A 104 13.81 13.55 4.88
N LYS A 105 12.88 14.10 5.70
CA LYS A 105 13.08 14.32 7.13
C LYS A 105 12.93 12.98 7.88
N ASN A 106 14.05 12.39 8.30
CA ASN A 106 14.04 11.05 8.90
C ASN A 106 13.35 10.97 10.28
N GLU A 107 13.46 11.97 11.15
CA GLU A 107 12.90 11.92 12.52
C GLU A 107 12.36 13.27 13.03
N ASP A 108 12.72 14.38 12.40
CA ASP A 108 12.38 15.74 12.87
C ASP A 108 11.13 16.32 12.16
N LEU A 109 10.06 15.53 12.07
CA LEU A 109 8.78 16.02 11.56
C LEU A 109 8.16 16.97 12.60
N SER A 110 7.95 18.23 12.21
CA SER A 110 7.15 19.18 13.00
C SER A 110 5.68 18.73 13.05
N ALA A 111 4.90 19.31 13.94
CA ALA A 111 3.47 19.07 13.99
C ALA A 111 2.81 19.40 12.64
N SER A 112 3.19 20.52 12.01
CA SER A 112 2.68 20.93 10.69
C SER A 112 3.08 19.98 9.57
N ASP A 113 4.27 19.33 9.62
CA ASP A 113 4.66 18.31 8.64
C ASP A 113 3.77 17.06 8.77
N ARG A 114 3.48 16.65 10.01
CA ARG A 114 2.58 15.51 10.28
C ARG A 114 1.16 15.79 9.80
N ASP A 115 0.63 16.96 10.09
CA ASP A 115 -0.70 17.40 9.61
C ASP A 115 -0.74 17.40 8.08
N LEU A 116 0.32 17.86 7.43
CA LEU A 116 0.40 17.90 5.98
C LEU A 116 0.43 16.49 5.37
N ILE A 117 1.23 15.58 5.94
CA ILE A 117 1.28 14.17 5.52
C ILE A 117 -0.11 13.55 5.64
N GLN A 118 -0.80 13.79 6.74
CA GLN A 118 -2.13 13.28 6.97
C GLN A 118 -3.16 13.81 5.97
N LEU A 119 -3.23 15.14 5.82
CA LEU A 119 -4.14 15.77 4.85
C LEU A 119 -3.91 15.26 3.42
N LYS A 120 -2.66 14.94 3.06
CA LYS A 120 -2.34 14.36 1.75
C LYS A 120 -2.82 12.92 1.60
N SER A 121 -2.79 12.13 2.67
CA SER A 121 -3.34 10.76 2.65
C SER A 121 -4.84 10.78 2.43
N GLU A 122 -5.58 11.66 3.13
CA GLU A 122 -7.01 11.88 2.89
C GLU A 122 -7.29 12.36 1.47
N HIS A 123 -6.48 13.30 0.98
CA HIS A 123 -6.56 13.78 -0.40
C HIS A 123 -6.31 12.65 -1.41
N GLY A 124 -5.34 11.76 -1.13
CA GLY A 124 -5.10 10.58 -1.95
C GLY A 124 -6.33 9.68 -2.07
N TYR A 125 -7.02 9.45 -0.96
CA TYR A 125 -8.27 8.69 -0.95
C TYR A 125 -9.38 9.37 -1.78
N GLU A 126 -9.52 10.70 -1.66
CA GLU A 126 -10.50 11.46 -2.45
C GLU A 126 -10.22 11.41 -3.97
N ILE A 127 -8.96 11.21 -4.37
CA ILE A 127 -8.60 10.94 -5.78
C ILE A 127 -8.95 9.51 -6.18
N ILE A 128 -8.65 8.51 -5.34
CA ILE A 128 -8.90 7.10 -5.64
C ILE A 128 -10.40 6.80 -5.74
N ARG A 129 -11.18 7.32 -4.83
CA ARG A 129 -12.60 6.98 -4.67
C ARG A 129 -13.44 7.16 -5.94
N PRO A 130 -13.41 8.29 -6.67
CA PRO A 130 -14.20 8.44 -7.90
C PRO A 130 -13.72 7.56 -9.06
N HIS A 131 -12.48 7.09 -9.02
CA HIS A 131 -11.84 6.27 -10.06
C HIS A 131 -11.72 4.78 -9.67
N PHE A 132 -12.39 4.34 -8.60
CA PHE A 132 -12.22 2.97 -8.11
C PHE A 132 -12.60 1.90 -9.15
N ALA A 133 -13.66 2.14 -9.91
CA ALA A 133 -14.09 1.23 -10.97
C ALA A 133 -13.09 1.16 -12.13
N GLU A 134 -12.52 2.30 -12.55
CA GLU A 134 -11.48 2.36 -13.59
C GLU A 134 -10.21 1.63 -13.14
N LEU A 135 -9.84 1.78 -11.87
CA LEU A 135 -8.72 1.07 -11.25
C LEU A 135 -8.96 -0.44 -11.13
N GLY A 136 -10.20 -0.90 -11.27
CA GLY A 136 -10.58 -2.29 -11.05
C GLY A 136 -10.67 -2.67 -9.57
N LEU A 137 -10.90 -1.69 -8.69
CA LEU A 137 -11.16 -1.90 -7.28
C LEU A 137 -12.61 -2.32 -7.06
N ASN A 138 -12.85 -3.09 -6.00
CA ASN A 138 -14.19 -3.40 -5.50
C ASN A 138 -14.45 -2.69 -4.16
N ASP A 139 -15.67 -2.82 -3.65
CA ASP A 139 -16.08 -2.18 -2.40
C ASP A 139 -15.21 -2.60 -1.22
N THR A 140 -14.78 -3.87 -1.17
CA THR A 140 -13.89 -4.39 -0.12
C THR A 140 -12.53 -3.71 -0.14
N SER A 141 -11.89 -3.58 -1.31
CA SER A 141 -10.60 -2.89 -1.42
C SER A 141 -10.71 -1.41 -1.04
N LEU A 142 -11.80 -0.75 -1.44
CA LEU A 142 -12.04 0.65 -1.08
C LEU A 142 -12.27 0.82 0.43
N GLU A 143 -13.02 -0.09 1.06
CA GLU A 143 -13.26 -0.10 2.50
C GLU A 143 -11.95 -0.31 3.29
N ILE A 144 -11.06 -1.21 2.82
CA ILE A 144 -9.74 -1.41 3.43
C ILE A 144 -8.92 -0.11 3.36
N ILE A 145 -8.81 0.51 2.18
CA ILE A 145 -8.05 1.76 1.99
C ILE A 145 -8.61 2.85 2.89
N GLN A 146 -9.93 3.02 2.93
CA GLN A 146 -10.58 4.02 3.76
C GLN A 146 -10.25 3.83 5.24
N ASN A 147 -10.38 2.62 5.76
CA ASN A 147 -10.11 2.36 7.18
C ASN A 147 -8.64 2.57 7.55
N ILE A 148 -7.70 2.17 6.70
CA ILE A 148 -6.27 2.40 6.94
C ILE A 148 -5.96 3.90 7.02
N ILE A 149 -6.50 4.70 6.12
CA ILE A 149 -6.22 6.14 6.05
C ILE A 149 -6.87 6.91 7.20
N PHE A 150 -8.10 6.54 7.59
CA PHE A 150 -8.89 7.30 8.56
C PHE A 150 -8.88 6.71 9.98
N GLU A 151 -8.22 5.59 10.23
CA GLU A 151 -8.24 4.95 11.55
C GLU A 151 -7.51 5.77 12.63
N ASP A 152 -6.47 6.50 12.27
CA ASP A 152 -5.72 7.35 13.18
C ASP A 152 -6.41 8.70 13.47
N HIS A 153 -7.59 8.96 12.89
CA HIS A 153 -8.30 10.24 12.94
C HIS A 153 -9.65 10.12 13.63
N ALA A 154 -9.64 10.34 14.94
CA ALA A 154 -10.80 10.30 15.83
C ALA A 154 -11.95 11.27 15.51
N THR A 155 -11.90 12.02 14.40
CA THR A 155 -12.93 13.00 14.01
C THR A 155 -14.00 12.46 13.08
N ILE A 156 -13.74 11.36 12.38
CA ILE A 156 -14.74 10.67 11.56
C ILE A 156 -14.86 9.26 12.13
N SER A 157 -15.97 8.97 12.82
CA SER A 157 -16.21 7.60 13.27
C SER A 157 -16.15 6.66 12.07
N PRO A 158 -15.11 5.84 11.91
CA PRO A 158 -15.09 4.86 10.85
C PRO A 158 -16.27 3.94 11.07
N ARG A 159 -16.99 3.64 10.01
CA ARG A 159 -18.00 2.58 10.06
C ARG A 159 -17.25 1.33 10.45
N LEU A 160 -17.55 0.75 11.62
CA LEU A 160 -16.86 -0.47 12.07
C LEU A 160 -16.90 -1.49 10.92
N PRO A 161 -15.75 -1.93 10.41
CA PRO A 161 -15.70 -2.85 9.29
C PRO A 161 -16.36 -4.17 9.68
N LYS A 162 -16.92 -4.85 8.71
CA LYS A 162 -17.44 -6.21 8.90
C LYS A 162 -16.29 -7.14 9.30
N PRO A 163 -16.53 -8.18 10.12
CA PRO A 163 -15.47 -9.06 10.61
C PRO A 163 -14.47 -9.57 9.57
N PRO A 164 -14.87 -9.98 8.36
CA PRO A 164 -13.90 -10.39 7.32
C PRO A 164 -12.97 -9.24 6.89
N VAL A 165 -13.51 -8.04 6.72
CA VAL A 165 -12.74 -6.85 6.29
C VAL A 165 -11.75 -6.42 7.37
N GLN A 166 -12.11 -6.52 8.66
CA GLN A 166 -11.19 -6.23 9.76
C GLN A 166 -9.95 -7.10 9.70
N LEU A 167 -10.10 -8.39 9.41
CA LEU A 167 -8.95 -9.30 9.27
C LEU A 167 -8.02 -8.87 8.13
N LEU A 168 -8.58 -8.45 6.99
CA LEU A 168 -7.80 -7.96 5.85
C LEU A 168 -7.05 -6.67 6.20
N ILE A 169 -7.67 -5.76 6.95
CA ILE A 169 -7.03 -4.55 7.47
C ILE A 169 -5.86 -4.92 8.40
N ASP A 170 -6.05 -5.87 9.30
CA ASP A 170 -5.02 -6.31 10.24
C ASP A 170 -3.83 -6.96 9.52
N ILE A 171 -4.09 -7.73 8.46
CA ILE A 171 -3.05 -8.30 7.59
C ILE A 171 -2.24 -7.18 6.91
N LEU A 172 -2.91 -6.19 6.32
CA LEU A 172 -2.23 -5.07 5.67
C LEU A 172 -1.35 -4.31 6.67
N LYS A 173 -1.87 -3.98 7.85
CA LYS A 173 -1.12 -3.31 8.91
C LYS A 173 0.11 -4.10 9.36
N ALA A 174 -0.03 -5.41 9.51
CA ALA A 174 1.09 -6.28 9.87
C ALA A 174 2.16 -6.27 8.77
N ALA A 175 1.77 -6.35 7.50
CA ALA A 175 2.65 -6.29 6.34
C ALA A 175 3.36 -4.92 6.24
N ASP A 176 2.63 -3.82 6.40
CA ASP A 176 3.17 -2.45 6.41
C ASP A 176 4.21 -2.28 7.51
N LYS A 177 3.86 -2.65 8.74
CA LYS A 177 4.77 -2.54 9.89
C LYS A 177 6.03 -3.38 9.70
N PHE A 178 5.89 -4.60 9.20
CA PHE A 178 7.04 -5.48 8.94
C PHE A 178 7.97 -4.87 7.88
N ASP A 179 7.41 -4.39 6.78
CA ASP A 179 8.19 -3.78 5.70
C ASP A 179 8.92 -2.51 6.18
N ARG A 180 8.26 -1.64 6.94
CA ARG A 180 8.89 -0.44 7.51
C ARG A 180 10.02 -0.78 8.48
N LEU A 181 9.83 -1.73 9.38
CA LEU A 181 10.84 -2.15 10.35
C LEU A 181 12.06 -2.78 9.68
N THR A 182 11.87 -3.61 8.67
CA THR A 182 12.96 -4.28 7.97
C THR A 182 13.71 -3.32 7.03
N ALA A 183 13.04 -2.35 6.44
CA ALA A 183 13.66 -1.29 5.65
C ALA A 183 14.52 -0.34 6.49
N MET A 184 14.09 0.00 7.71
CA MET A 184 14.86 0.83 8.65
C MET A 184 16.17 0.15 9.07
N ASN A 185 16.16 -1.15 9.27
CA ASN A 185 17.36 -1.93 9.66
C ASN A 185 18.44 -1.96 8.56
N ILE A 186 18.11 -1.68 7.30
CA ILE A 186 19.07 -1.60 6.20
C ILE A 186 19.74 -0.21 6.14
N ASN A 187 19.06 0.83 6.62
CA ASN A 187 19.56 2.21 6.64
C ASN A 187 20.41 2.53 7.89
N HIS A 188 20.31 1.74 8.94
CA HIS A 188 21.22 1.81 10.08
C HIS A 188 22.36 0.81 9.87
N ALA A 189 23.54 1.32 9.49
CA ALA A 189 24.77 0.53 9.55
C ALA A 189 24.86 -0.10 10.94
N PRO A 190 25.25 -1.38 11.08
CA PRO A 190 25.44 -1.98 12.38
C PRO A 190 26.44 -1.12 13.15
N MET A 191 26.01 -0.58 14.30
CA MET A 191 26.92 0.10 15.20
C MET A 191 27.94 -0.96 15.65
N SER A 192 29.18 -0.69 15.26
CA SER A 192 30.38 -1.45 15.69
C SER A 192 30.55 -1.40 17.19
#